data_ca68d7db02a9d6c1b8a804f079fb0be2
#
_entry.id   ca68d7db02a9d6c1b8a804f079fb0be2
#
_cell.length_a   1.000
_cell.length_b   1.000
_cell.length_c   1.000
_cell.angle_alpha   90.00
_cell.angle_beta   90.00
_cell.angle_gamma   90.00
#
_symmetry.space_group_name_H-M   'P 1'
#
loop_
_entity.id
_entity.type
_entity.pdbx_description
1 polymer ?
#
loop_
_entity_poly.entity_id
_entity_poly.type
_entity_poly.pdbx_seq_one_letter_code
_entity_poly.pdbx_strand_id
1 'polypeptide(L)'
;RCSYKTAMSPSNQKVFLEITRALNINPDSVTISCPNADGIYGGAMGPAQFIPSTWRLYEEAIAKITGRTPANPWNNADAFVAAALYLRDAGAAKNEKIAAAKYYCGTRWNRYTCTNVYGRKVVEQADRFEDDIRAITG
;
A
#
# COMPACT_ATOMS: atom_id res chain seq x y z
N ARG A 1 -16.05 0.61 -9.15
CA ARG A 1 -15.14 1.75 -9.08
C ARG A 1 -15.77 2.89 -8.29
N CYS A 2 -15.10 3.35 -7.25
CA CYS A 2 -15.61 4.38 -6.36
C CYS A 2 -14.90 5.71 -6.59
N SER A 3 -15.64 6.80 -6.37
CA SER A 3 -15.06 8.14 -6.40
C SER A 3 -14.26 8.40 -5.12
N TYR A 4 -13.10 9.03 -5.25
CA TYR A 4 -12.32 9.46 -4.10
C TYR A 4 -13.11 10.38 -3.17
N LYS A 5 -14.05 11.14 -3.71
CA LYS A 5 -14.88 12.08 -2.96
C LYS A 5 -15.77 11.40 -1.91
N THR A 6 -16.17 10.17 -2.19
CA THR A 6 -17.02 9.39 -1.28
C THR A 6 -16.26 8.28 -0.58
N ALA A 7 -15.19 7.79 -1.18
CA ALA A 7 -14.42 6.66 -0.65
C ALA A 7 -13.41 7.06 0.42
N MET A 8 -12.87 8.27 0.35
CA MET A 8 -11.80 8.73 1.23
C MET A 8 -12.28 9.69 2.30
N SER A 9 -11.62 9.65 3.47
CA SER A 9 -11.78 10.70 4.47
C SER A 9 -11.32 12.06 3.90
N PRO A 10 -11.80 13.20 4.44
CA PRO A 10 -11.39 14.52 3.93
C PRO A 10 -9.87 14.73 3.92
N SER A 11 -9.16 14.27 4.95
CA SER A 11 -7.70 14.36 5.01
C SER A 11 -7.02 13.55 3.92
N ASN A 12 -7.50 12.34 3.64
CA ASN A 12 -6.96 11.51 2.57
C ASN A 12 -7.31 12.04 1.18
N GLN A 13 -8.47 12.65 1.00
CA GLN A 13 -8.82 13.32 -0.26
C GLN A 13 -7.80 14.41 -0.61
N LYS A 14 -7.41 15.21 0.37
CA LYS A 14 -6.41 16.26 0.18
C LYS A 14 -5.07 15.68 -0.27
N VAL A 15 -4.57 14.68 0.42
CA VAL A 15 -3.29 14.02 0.08
C VAL A 15 -3.38 13.33 -1.28
N PHE A 16 -4.48 12.66 -1.56
CA PHE A 16 -4.73 12.03 -2.86
C PHE A 16 -4.63 13.03 -4.03
N LEU A 17 -5.26 14.19 -3.88
CA LEU A 17 -5.19 15.23 -4.91
C LEU A 17 -3.78 15.79 -5.08
N GLU A 18 -3.02 15.89 -4.01
CA GLU A 18 -1.60 16.29 -4.09
C GLU A 18 -0.76 15.24 -4.82
N ILE A 19 -0.98 13.97 -4.53
CA ILE A 19 -0.28 12.85 -5.19
C ILE A 19 -0.60 12.82 -6.70
N THR A 20 -1.87 12.85 -7.06
CA THR A 20 -2.29 12.80 -8.46
C THR A 20 -1.82 14.03 -9.25
N ARG A 21 -1.83 15.20 -8.61
CA ARG A 21 -1.32 16.42 -9.24
C ARG A 21 0.18 16.32 -9.50
N ALA A 22 0.96 15.86 -8.54
CA ALA A 22 2.40 15.70 -8.70
C ALA A 22 2.76 14.70 -9.82
N LEU A 23 1.91 13.68 -10.01
CA LEU A 23 2.07 12.66 -11.06
C LEU A 23 1.44 13.08 -12.40
N ASN A 24 0.78 14.23 -12.46
CA ASN A 24 0.03 14.69 -13.62
C ASN A 24 -1.01 13.66 -14.09
N ILE A 25 -1.73 13.09 -13.13
CA ILE A 25 -2.78 12.10 -13.34
C ILE A 25 -4.12 12.71 -13.00
N ASN A 26 -5.14 12.46 -13.84
CA ASN A 26 -6.51 12.83 -13.52
C ASN A 26 -7.00 11.98 -12.33
N PRO A 27 -7.40 12.59 -11.21
CA PRO A 27 -7.83 11.84 -10.02
C PRO A 27 -9.04 10.94 -10.26
N ASP A 28 -9.85 11.25 -11.27
CA ASP A 28 -11.02 10.43 -11.62
C ASP A 28 -10.69 9.25 -12.54
N SER A 29 -9.46 9.19 -13.06
CA SER A 29 -9.04 8.16 -14.02
C SER A 29 -8.40 6.93 -13.37
N VAL A 30 -8.05 6.98 -12.09
CA VAL A 30 -7.33 5.90 -11.41
C VAL A 30 -8.26 5.08 -10.53
N THR A 31 -7.88 3.82 -10.31
CA THR A 31 -8.66 2.89 -9.50
C THR A 31 -8.26 3.00 -8.03
N ILE A 32 -9.25 3.10 -7.17
CA ILE A 32 -9.12 3.08 -5.72
C ILE A 32 -10.14 2.13 -5.12
N SER A 33 -9.86 1.64 -3.91
CA SER A 33 -10.82 0.75 -3.23
C SER A 33 -12.06 1.50 -2.77
N CYS A 34 -13.18 0.79 -2.78
CA CYS A 34 -14.45 1.30 -2.25
C CYS A 34 -14.52 1.13 -0.73
N PRO A 35 -15.37 1.93 -0.03
CA PRO A 35 -15.65 1.68 1.38
C PRO A 35 -16.21 0.26 1.55
N ASN A 36 -15.88 -0.38 2.67
CA ASN A 36 -16.43 -1.70 2.96
C ASN A 36 -17.87 -1.62 3.51
N ALA A 37 -18.49 -2.79 3.72
CA ALA A 37 -19.87 -2.89 4.22
C ALA A 37 -20.06 -2.27 5.62
N ASP A 38 -18.99 -2.13 6.39
CA ASP A 38 -19.03 -1.56 7.75
C ASP A 38 -18.97 -0.03 7.74
N GLY A 39 -18.95 0.61 6.56
CA GLY A 39 -18.86 2.07 6.43
C GLY A 39 -17.47 2.63 6.69
N ILE A 40 -16.45 1.79 6.78
CA ILE A 40 -15.06 2.23 6.91
C ILE A 40 -14.59 2.78 5.56
N TYR A 41 -13.90 3.91 5.58
CA TYR A 41 -13.37 4.53 4.38
C TYR A 41 -12.53 3.56 3.54
N GLY A 42 -12.66 3.68 2.22
CA GLY A 42 -11.81 3.03 1.25
C GLY A 42 -10.69 3.97 0.81
N GLY A 43 -10.39 3.95 -0.49
CA GLY A 43 -9.40 4.85 -1.09
C GLY A 43 -7.99 4.31 -1.11
N ALA A 44 -7.84 3.00 -0.96
CA ALA A 44 -6.55 2.34 -1.15
C ALA A 44 -6.16 2.35 -2.63
N MET A 45 -4.91 2.74 -2.91
CA MET A 45 -4.40 3.02 -4.24
C MET A 45 -3.55 1.87 -4.77
N GLY A 46 -3.78 1.50 -6.03
CA GLY A 46 -2.92 0.62 -6.81
C GLY A 46 -2.73 -0.79 -6.26
N PRO A 47 -1.74 -1.53 -6.77
CA PRO A 47 -1.55 -2.94 -6.39
C PRO A 47 -1.23 -3.17 -4.92
N ALA A 48 -0.54 -2.24 -4.27
CA ALA A 48 -0.17 -2.37 -2.86
C ALA A 48 -1.29 -1.92 -1.90
N GLN A 49 -2.33 -1.28 -2.41
CA GLN A 49 -3.49 -0.86 -1.64
C GLN A 49 -3.16 0.04 -0.45
N PHE A 50 -2.32 1.04 -0.68
CA PHE A 50 -2.00 2.06 0.31
C PHE A 50 -3.00 3.21 0.25
N ILE A 51 -3.52 3.63 1.40
CA ILE A 51 -4.26 4.89 1.49
C ILE A 51 -3.29 6.07 1.34
N PRO A 52 -3.76 7.24 0.89
CA PRO A 52 -2.85 8.35 0.56
C PRO A 52 -1.94 8.79 1.70
N SER A 53 -2.44 8.89 2.92
CA SER A 53 -1.63 9.30 4.08
C SER A 53 -0.50 8.31 4.39
N THR A 54 -0.74 7.02 4.24
CA THR A 54 0.29 5.99 4.45
C THR A 54 1.30 5.99 3.31
N TRP A 55 0.85 6.13 2.06
CA TRP A 55 1.74 6.26 0.90
C TRP A 55 2.73 7.41 1.08
N ARG A 56 2.26 8.54 1.56
CA ARG A 56 3.10 9.73 1.78
C ARG A 56 4.29 9.47 2.71
N LEU A 57 4.14 8.56 3.67
CA LEU A 57 5.23 8.20 4.59
C LEU A 57 6.38 7.50 3.88
N TYR A 58 6.11 6.82 2.77
CA TYR A 58 7.08 5.97 2.07
C TYR A 58 7.52 6.53 0.72
N GLU A 59 6.83 7.52 0.16
CA GLU A 59 7.06 7.92 -1.23
C GLU A 59 8.49 8.40 -1.51
N GLU A 60 9.15 9.07 -0.59
CA GLU A 60 10.54 9.49 -0.77
C GLU A 60 11.49 8.28 -0.82
N ALA A 61 11.34 7.34 0.10
CA ALA A 61 12.14 6.12 0.14
C ALA A 61 11.91 5.26 -1.11
N ILE A 62 10.65 5.15 -1.56
CA ILE A 62 10.30 4.43 -2.77
C ILE A 62 11.00 5.07 -3.99
N ALA A 63 10.92 6.39 -4.11
CA ALA A 63 11.55 7.12 -5.22
C ALA A 63 13.06 6.91 -5.26
N LYS A 64 13.73 6.90 -4.11
CA LYS A 64 15.18 6.63 -4.01
C LYS A 64 15.53 5.22 -4.49
N ILE A 65 14.73 4.23 -4.11
CA ILE A 65 15.00 2.83 -4.47
C ILE A 65 14.70 2.58 -5.96
N THR A 66 13.59 3.08 -6.47
CA THR A 66 13.15 2.82 -7.85
C THR A 66 13.74 3.79 -8.87
N GLY A 67 14.27 4.93 -8.43
CA GLY A 67 14.77 5.98 -9.30
C GLY A 67 13.68 6.80 -9.97
N ARG A 68 12.43 6.65 -9.56
CA ARG A 68 11.30 7.42 -10.08
C ARG A 68 10.83 8.47 -9.08
N THR A 69 10.81 9.72 -9.49
CA THR A 69 10.35 10.85 -8.69
C THR A 69 9.30 11.64 -9.48
N PRO A 70 8.09 11.84 -8.94
CA PRO A 70 7.59 11.25 -7.70
C PRO A 70 7.24 9.76 -7.85
N ALA A 71 7.24 9.03 -6.74
CA ALA A 71 6.79 7.64 -6.72
C ALA A 71 5.30 7.54 -7.06
N ASN A 72 4.92 6.49 -7.79
CA ASN A 72 3.57 6.31 -8.32
C ASN A 72 2.89 5.09 -7.69
N PRO A 73 1.80 5.27 -6.93
CA PRO A 73 1.09 4.15 -6.29
C PRO A 73 0.54 3.11 -7.27
N TRP A 74 0.31 3.50 -8.51
CA TRP A 74 -0.23 2.61 -9.56
C TRP A 74 0.87 1.96 -10.42
N ASN A 75 2.12 2.31 -10.21
CA ASN A 75 3.24 1.63 -10.85
C ASN A 75 3.59 0.38 -10.04
N ASN A 76 3.70 -0.77 -10.73
CA ASN A 76 3.93 -2.05 -10.06
C ASN A 76 5.24 -2.09 -9.27
N ALA A 77 6.34 -1.59 -9.82
CA ALA A 77 7.63 -1.58 -9.13
C ALA A 77 7.60 -0.69 -7.89
N ASP A 78 7.02 0.50 -7.99
CA ASP A 78 6.87 1.41 -6.86
C ASP A 78 5.97 0.80 -5.77
N ALA A 79 4.88 0.16 -6.18
CA ALA A 79 3.97 -0.53 -5.26
C ALA A 79 4.65 -1.70 -4.53
N PHE A 80 5.49 -2.47 -5.22
CA PHE A 80 6.24 -3.58 -4.61
C PHE A 80 7.24 -3.07 -3.57
N VAL A 81 7.95 -2.02 -3.88
CA VAL A 81 8.88 -1.39 -2.93
C VAL A 81 8.13 -0.86 -1.71
N ALA A 82 6.99 -0.22 -1.92
CA ALA A 82 6.14 0.27 -0.84
C ALA A 82 5.70 -0.87 0.09
N ALA A 83 5.23 -1.96 -0.47
CA ALA A 83 4.80 -3.14 0.29
C ALA A 83 5.96 -3.72 1.11
N ALA A 84 7.14 -3.85 0.52
CA ALA A 84 8.33 -4.36 1.20
C ALA A 84 8.76 -3.47 2.37
N LEU A 85 8.76 -2.16 2.16
CA LEU A 85 9.10 -1.19 3.21
C LEU A 85 8.09 -1.23 4.37
N TYR A 86 6.81 -1.30 4.04
CA TYR A 86 5.76 -1.41 5.04
C TYR A 86 5.90 -2.69 5.88
N LEU A 87 6.11 -3.83 5.24
CA LEU A 87 6.29 -5.12 5.91
C LEU A 87 7.55 -5.11 6.81
N ARG A 88 8.63 -4.52 6.34
CA ARG A 88 9.85 -4.34 7.15
C ARG A 88 9.54 -3.55 8.42
N ASP A 89 8.85 -2.43 8.30
CA ASP A 89 8.52 -1.58 9.45
C ASP A 89 7.50 -2.24 10.38
N ALA A 90 6.63 -3.11 9.84
CA ALA A 90 5.69 -3.90 10.64
C ALA A 90 6.36 -5.09 11.34
N GLY A 91 7.65 -5.31 11.13
CA GLY A 91 8.41 -6.37 11.82
C GLY A 91 8.42 -7.71 11.08
N ALA A 92 8.36 -7.71 9.74
CA ALA A 92 8.37 -8.94 8.94
C ALA A 92 9.59 -9.83 9.24
N ALA A 93 10.74 -9.23 9.47
CA ALA A 93 11.96 -9.96 9.82
C ALA A 93 11.87 -10.70 11.16
N LYS A 94 10.98 -10.28 12.05
CA LYS A 94 10.79 -10.87 13.39
C LYS A 94 9.57 -11.78 13.46
N ASN A 95 8.51 -11.44 12.75
CA ASN A 95 7.28 -12.21 12.74
C ASN A 95 6.49 -11.92 11.46
N GLU A 96 6.81 -12.65 10.40
CA GLU A 96 6.24 -12.46 9.07
C GLU A 96 4.73 -12.62 9.02
N LYS A 97 4.19 -13.59 9.76
CA LYS A 97 2.75 -13.87 9.77
C LYS A 97 1.95 -12.71 10.35
N ILE A 98 2.41 -12.13 11.45
CA ILE A 98 1.77 -10.98 12.09
C ILE A 98 1.93 -9.73 11.22
N ALA A 99 3.11 -9.51 10.67
CA ALA A 99 3.36 -8.38 9.76
C ALA A 99 2.45 -8.43 8.53
N ALA A 100 2.29 -9.61 7.94
CA ALA A 100 1.41 -9.82 6.80
C ALA A 100 -0.06 -9.56 7.17
N ALA A 101 -0.50 -10.02 8.33
CA ALA A 101 -1.86 -9.79 8.83
C ALA A 101 -2.12 -8.29 9.05
N LYS A 102 -1.16 -7.56 9.61
CA LYS A 102 -1.25 -6.10 9.79
C LYS A 102 -1.34 -5.37 8.46
N TYR A 103 -0.59 -5.82 7.47
CA TYR A 103 -0.64 -5.24 6.13
C TYR A 103 -2.03 -5.34 5.50
N TYR A 104 -2.65 -6.53 5.57
CA TYR A 104 -3.94 -6.76 4.94
C TYR A 104 -5.14 -6.28 5.74
N CYS A 105 -5.09 -6.44 7.05
CA CYS A 105 -6.25 -6.26 7.92
C CYS A 105 -6.18 -5.01 8.80
N GLY A 106 -5.05 -4.31 8.82
CA GLY A 106 -4.87 -3.13 9.66
C GLY A 106 -5.14 -3.45 11.14
N THR A 107 -6.08 -2.74 11.76
CA THR A 107 -6.42 -2.92 13.18
C THR A 107 -7.08 -4.27 13.50
N ARG A 108 -7.51 -5.01 12.47
CA ARG A 108 -8.16 -6.32 12.64
C ARG A 108 -7.18 -7.48 12.46
N TRP A 109 -5.88 -7.23 12.48
CA TRP A 109 -4.85 -8.22 12.21
C TRP A 109 -4.87 -9.44 13.12
N ASN A 110 -5.35 -9.28 14.35
CA ASN A 110 -5.40 -10.36 15.34
C ASN A 110 -6.58 -11.31 15.18
N ARG A 111 -7.48 -11.09 14.25
CA ARG A 111 -8.57 -12.02 13.96
C ARG A 111 -8.05 -13.25 13.23
N TYR A 112 -8.61 -14.41 13.55
CA TYR A 112 -8.19 -15.70 12.99
C TYR A 112 -8.06 -15.67 11.46
N THR A 113 -9.08 -15.18 10.77
CA THR A 113 -9.10 -15.11 9.30
C THR A 113 -7.93 -14.31 8.76
N CYS A 114 -7.63 -13.15 9.36
CA CYS A 114 -6.54 -12.31 8.90
C CYS A 114 -5.19 -12.96 9.12
N THR A 115 -4.96 -13.56 10.30
CA THR A 115 -3.66 -14.14 10.64
C THR A 115 -3.42 -15.45 9.92
N ASN A 116 -4.41 -16.33 9.81
CA ASN A 116 -4.20 -17.69 9.30
C ASN A 116 -4.48 -17.86 7.82
N VAL A 117 -5.38 -17.06 7.23
CA VAL A 117 -5.70 -17.13 5.80
C VAL A 117 -4.90 -16.10 5.01
N TYR A 118 -5.07 -14.82 5.31
CA TYR A 118 -4.42 -13.76 4.54
C TYR A 118 -2.93 -13.63 4.84
N GLY A 119 -2.52 -13.85 6.10
CA GLY A 119 -1.13 -13.79 6.50
C GLY A 119 -0.22 -14.73 5.71
N ARG A 120 -0.68 -15.96 5.44
CA ARG A 120 0.10 -16.95 4.65
C ARG A 120 0.32 -16.50 3.22
N LYS A 121 -0.72 -16.01 2.54
CA LYS A 121 -0.62 -15.58 1.14
C LYS A 121 0.34 -14.42 0.97
N VAL A 122 0.38 -13.52 1.94
CA VAL A 122 1.23 -12.34 1.86
C VAL A 122 2.68 -12.67 2.16
N VAL A 123 2.95 -13.57 3.07
CA VAL A 123 4.32 -14.02 3.36
C VAL A 123 4.97 -14.59 2.09
N GLU A 124 4.25 -15.43 1.34
CA GLU A 124 4.75 -15.97 0.07
C GLU A 124 5.07 -14.87 -0.95
N GLN A 125 4.26 -13.82 -1.03
CA GLN A 125 4.50 -12.69 -1.91
C GLN A 125 5.63 -11.80 -1.40
N ALA A 126 5.70 -11.57 -0.10
CA ALA A 126 6.75 -10.76 0.51
C ALA A 126 8.14 -11.35 0.29
N ASP A 127 8.30 -12.67 0.39
CA ASP A 127 9.56 -13.36 0.12
C ASP A 127 10.02 -13.12 -1.33
N ARG A 128 9.10 -13.16 -2.29
CA ARG A 128 9.42 -12.85 -3.69
C ARG A 128 9.84 -11.40 -3.87
N PHE A 129 9.17 -10.47 -3.20
CA PHE A 129 9.50 -9.04 -3.30
C PHE A 129 10.86 -8.73 -2.70
N GLU A 130 11.22 -9.34 -1.59
CA GLU A 130 12.56 -9.21 -1.01
C GLU A 130 13.64 -9.67 -1.98
N ASP A 131 13.45 -10.83 -2.59
CA ASP A 131 14.39 -11.38 -3.57
C ASP A 131 14.52 -10.44 -4.78
N ASP A 132 13.41 -9.93 -5.29
CA ASP A 132 13.40 -8.98 -6.42
C ASP A 132 14.07 -7.67 -6.06
N ILE A 133 13.85 -7.13 -4.87
CA ILE A 133 14.48 -5.90 -4.39
C ILE A 133 15.97 -6.10 -4.22
N ARG A 134 16.43 -7.21 -3.67
CA ARG A 134 17.86 -7.55 -3.55
C ARG A 134 18.52 -7.67 -4.92
N ALA A 135 17.84 -8.23 -5.89
CA ALA A 135 18.34 -8.33 -7.26
C ALA A 135 18.52 -6.95 -7.91
N ILE A 136 17.68 -5.97 -7.55
CA ILE A 136 17.73 -4.61 -8.09
C ILE A 136 18.76 -3.75 -7.34
N THR A 137 18.87 -3.90 -6.02
CA THR A 137 19.68 -3.03 -5.14
C THR A 137 21.02 -3.64 -4.73
N GLY A 138 21.16 -4.92 -4.89
CA GLY A 138 22.39 -5.64 -4.56
C GLY A 138 23.40 -5.63 -5.67
#